data_655a037b1c11fe065b5b6db684e9b7ad
#
_entry.id   655a037b1c11fe065b5b6db684e9b7ad
#
_cell.length_a   1.000
_cell.length_b   1.000
_cell.length_c   1.000
_cell.angle_alpha   90.00
_cell.angle_beta   90.00
_cell.angle_gamma   90.00
#
_symmetry.space_group_name_H-M   'P 1'
#
loop_
_entity.id
_entity.type
_entity.pdbx_description
1 polymer ?
#
loop_
_entity_poly.entity_id
_entity_poly.type
_entity_poly.pdbx_seq_one_letter_code
_entity_poly.pdbx_strand_id
1 'polypeptide(L)'
;MTGIGLAADIGGTFTDIVAEQGETRVSVKVLTTHGAPEKALLEGAETVLARIGAGFEDVTVFVHGATLATNAIIERKGAKTALIATDGFRDVLDIADESRFDQYDLMVDKPAQLVPRALRFTVPERMDVTGAPLLALDEDAVRAVAARIVASGAVSVGVAFLHAWVVAVVEVGSDDDDAAGVALLLRELEVAHHAKVGVGVAQRAVKHDDRERVLA
;
A
#
# COMPACT_ATOMS: atom_id res chain seq x y z
N MET A 1 11.79 31.57 18.56
CA MET A 1 12.50 30.27 18.60
C MET A 1 12.31 29.65 17.25
N THR A 2 13.36 29.33 16.53
CA THR A 2 13.29 28.60 15.26
C THR A 2 12.90 27.16 15.59
N GLY A 3 11.74 26.72 15.09
CA GLY A 3 11.25 25.35 15.29
C GLY A 3 12.25 24.31 14.74
N ILE A 4 12.18 23.10 15.27
CA ILE A 4 13.04 21.99 14.84
C ILE A 4 12.32 21.23 13.71
N GLY A 5 13.01 21.09 12.58
CA GLY A 5 12.66 20.19 11.52
C GLY A 5 13.33 18.83 11.71
N LEU A 6 12.54 17.75 11.72
CA LEU A 6 13.04 16.37 11.74
C LEU A 6 12.70 15.70 10.42
N ALA A 7 13.66 15.04 9.80
CA ALA A 7 13.44 14.25 8.59
C ALA A 7 13.99 12.83 8.76
N ALA A 8 13.28 11.85 8.22
CA ALA A 8 13.71 10.45 8.22
C ALA A 8 13.46 9.80 6.86
N ASP A 9 14.45 9.01 6.39
CA ASP A 9 14.34 8.14 5.23
C ASP A 9 14.59 6.70 5.65
N ILE A 10 13.54 5.87 5.56
CA ILE A 10 13.62 4.46 5.94
C ILE A 10 13.93 3.63 4.69
N GLY A 11 15.20 3.26 4.58
CA GLY A 11 15.65 2.31 3.56
C GLY A 11 15.53 0.85 3.99
N GLY A 12 15.80 -0.07 3.07
CA GLY A 12 15.78 -1.52 3.36
C GLY A 12 16.89 -1.99 4.32
N THR A 13 18.04 -1.29 4.39
CA THR A 13 19.16 -1.67 5.22
C THR A 13 19.46 -0.63 6.30
N PHE A 14 19.36 0.64 5.96
CA PHE A 14 19.64 1.76 6.85
C PHE A 14 18.47 2.74 6.85
N THR A 15 18.30 3.37 8.00
CA THR A 15 17.42 4.53 8.20
C THR A 15 18.29 5.75 8.44
N ASP A 16 18.14 6.76 7.62
CA ASP A 16 18.82 8.04 7.75
C ASP A 16 17.90 9.04 8.43
N ILE A 17 18.38 9.68 9.49
CA ILE A 17 17.62 10.67 10.27
C ILE A 17 18.42 11.97 10.35
N VAL A 18 17.72 13.09 10.19
CA VAL A 18 18.31 14.45 10.22
C VAL A 18 17.42 15.34 11.08
N ALA A 19 18.06 16.11 11.98
CA ALA A 19 17.42 17.21 12.67
C ALA A 19 18.06 18.55 12.27
N GLU A 20 17.23 19.56 12.04
CA GLU A 20 17.64 20.92 11.69
C GLU A 20 17.03 21.94 12.65
N GLN A 21 17.87 22.85 13.16
CA GLN A 21 17.44 23.99 13.96
C GLN A 21 18.25 25.23 13.55
N GLY A 22 17.63 26.14 12.82
CA GLY A 22 18.34 27.28 12.25
C GLY A 22 19.46 26.84 11.30
N GLU A 23 20.73 27.20 11.61
CA GLU A 23 21.90 26.78 10.83
C GLU A 23 22.49 25.45 11.31
N THR A 24 22.02 24.90 12.41
CA THR A 24 22.52 23.63 12.97
C THR A 24 21.81 22.47 12.30
N ARG A 25 22.60 21.56 11.75
CA ARG A 25 22.12 20.30 11.15
C ARG A 25 22.88 19.13 11.73
N VAL A 26 22.15 18.14 12.24
CA VAL A 26 22.72 16.90 12.79
C VAL A 26 22.07 15.72 12.12
N SER A 27 22.85 14.72 11.77
CA SER A 27 22.35 13.50 11.16
C SER A 27 22.90 12.24 11.82
N VAL A 28 22.15 11.15 11.70
CA VAL A 28 22.56 9.81 12.09
C VAL A 28 22.05 8.80 11.06
N LYS A 29 22.81 7.74 10.88
CA LYS A 29 22.44 6.57 10.10
C LYS A 29 22.38 5.37 11.03
N VAL A 30 21.24 4.71 11.11
CA VAL A 30 21.00 3.51 11.93
C VAL A 30 20.62 2.33 11.06
N LEU A 31 20.85 1.10 11.54
CA LEU A 31 20.38 -0.09 10.84
C LEU A 31 18.85 -0.17 10.93
N THR A 32 18.20 -0.40 9.81
CA THR A 32 16.74 -0.60 9.79
C THR A 32 16.39 -1.92 10.46
N THR A 33 15.48 -1.87 11.41
CA THR A 33 14.92 -3.07 12.07
C THR A 33 13.84 -3.65 11.18
N HIS A 34 14.13 -4.72 10.43
CA HIS A 34 13.25 -5.26 9.38
C HIS A 34 11.83 -5.62 9.86
N GLY A 35 11.69 -6.11 11.09
CA GLY A 35 10.38 -6.48 11.67
C GLY A 35 9.65 -5.34 12.37
N ALA A 36 10.30 -4.19 12.57
CA ALA A 36 9.78 -3.01 13.28
C ALA A 36 10.59 -1.77 12.87
N PRO A 37 10.47 -1.29 11.61
CA PRO A 37 11.30 -0.19 11.08
C PRO A 37 11.11 1.12 11.84
N GLU A 38 9.97 1.30 12.50
CA GLU A 38 9.68 2.43 13.38
C GLU A 38 10.65 2.52 14.57
N LYS A 39 11.18 1.41 15.08
CA LYS A 39 12.14 1.41 16.20
C LYS A 39 13.43 2.10 15.82
N ALA A 40 13.98 1.75 14.67
CA ALA A 40 15.21 2.39 14.17
C ALA A 40 15.00 3.90 13.93
N LEU A 41 13.82 4.30 13.45
CA LEU A 41 13.46 5.69 13.27
C LEU A 41 13.42 6.42 14.62
N LEU A 42 12.74 5.88 15.63
CA LEU A 42 12.61 6.51 16.95
C LEU A 42 13.98 6.62 17.65
N GLU A 43 14.78 5.55 17.69
CA GLU A 43 16.13 5.56 18.27
C GLU A 43 17.06 6.59 17.58
N GLY A 44 16.97 6.68 16.27
CA GLY A 44 17.74 7.67 15.51
C GLY A 44 17.26 9.09 15.73
N ALA A 45 15.94 9.31 15.83
CA ALA A 45 15.35 10.61 16.14
C ALA A 45 15.75 11.08 17.54
N GLU A 46 15.64 10.23 18.56
CA GLU A 46 16.14 10.54 19.92
C GLU A 46 17.63 10.94 19.90
N THR A 47 18.44 10.19 19.13
CA THR A 47 19.87 10.46 19.04
C THR A 47 20.18 11.82 18.42
N VAL A 48 19.52 12.23 17.33
CA VAL A 48 19.79 13.53 16.70
C VAL A 48 19.24 14.69 17.53
N LEU A 49 18.06 14.51 18.15
CA LEU A 49 17.47 15.52 19.03
C LEU A 49 18.33 15.75 20.28
N ALA A 50 18.80 14.69 20.94
CA ALA A 50 19.68 14.79 22.08
C ALA A 50 20.99 15.56 21.76
N ARG A 51 21.53 15.40 20.55
CA ARG A 51 22.75 16.10 20.10
C ARG A 51 22.59 17.62 19.96
N ILE A 52 21.36 18.07 19.75
CA ILE A 52 21.02 19.50 19.69
C ILE A 52 20.36 20.00 20.98
N GLY A 53 20.30 19.14 22.01
CA GLY A 53 19.73 19.49 23.32
C GLY A 53 18.20 19.66 23.31
N ALA A 54 17.50 18.92 22.46
CA ALA A 54 16.04 19.01 22.26
C ALA A 54 15.36 17.65 22.47
N GLY A 55 14.04 17.68 22.61
CA GLY A 55 13.18 16.51 22.69
C GLY A 55 12.15 16.47 21.53
N PHE A 56 11.32 15.44 21.51
CA PHE A 56 10.25 15.30 20.51
C PHE A 56 9.23 16.44 20.60
N GLU A 57 9.01 17.00 21.77
CA GLU A 57 8.11 18.13 22.03
C GLU A 57 8.54 19.43 21.34
N ASP A 58 9.82 19.54 20.96
CA ASP A 58 10.38 20.70 20.28
C ASP A 58 10.28 20.59 18.75
N VAL A 59 9.88 19.42 18.24
CA VAL A 59 9.76 19.17 16.80
C VAL A 59 8.51 19.85 16.25
N THR A 60 8.68 20.77 15.32
CA THR A 60 7.60 21.53 14.68
C THR A 60 7.20 20.98 13.31
N VAL A 61 8.12 20.30 12.64
CA VAL A 61 7.90 19.69 11.32
C VAL A 61 8.57 18.33 11.29
N PHE A 62 7.81 17.31 10.87
CA PHE A 62 8.35 15.99 10.60
C PHE A 62 8.11 15.59 9.14
N VAL A 63 9.18 15.23 8.42
CA VAL A 63 9.13 14.74 7.05
C VAL A 63 9.62 13.30 7.03
N HIS A 64 8.80 12.42 6.48
CA HIS A 64 9.11 10.99 6.45
C HIS A 64 9.04 10.45 5.03
N GLY A 65 10.10 9.74 4.62
CA GLY A 65 10.19 8.95 3.40
C GLY A 65 10.43 7.48 3.74
N ALA A 66 9.91 6.57 2.92
CA ALA A 66 10.20 5.15 3.04
C ALA A 66 10.24 4.48 1.68
N THR A 67 11.28 3.68 1.43
CA THR A 67 11.41 2.87 0.20
C THR A 67 11.03 1.41 0.42
N LEU A 68 10.46 1.06 1.57
CA LEU A 68 10.14 -0.31 1.95
C LEU A 68 9.21 -0.99 0.95
N ALA A 69 8.14 -0.29 0.52
CA ALA A 69 7.19 -0.83 -0.46
C ALA A 69 7.85 -1.04 -1.82
N THR A 70 8.65 -0.08 -2.27
CA THR A 70 9.41 -0.18 -3.53
C THR A 70 10.38 -1.35 -3.49
N ASN A 71 11.12 -1.51 -2.39
CA ASN A 71 12.06 -2.61 -2.20
C ASN A 71 11.32 -3.97 -2.17
N ALA A 72 10.19 -4.06 -1.46
CA ALA A 72 9.37 -5.28 -1.44
C ALA A 72 8.88 -5.68 -2.85
N ILE A 73 8.52 -4.70 -3.69
CA ILE A 73 8.11 -4.94 -5.08
C ILE A 73 9.31 -5.41 -5.91
N ILE A 74 10.45 -4.75 -5.83
CA ILE A 74 11.68 -5.09 -6.58
C ILE A 74 12.17 -6.49 -6.19
N GLU A 75 12.21 -6.78 -4.89
CA GLU A 75 12.65 -8.07 -4.36
C GLU A 75 11.59 -9.16 -4.45
N ARG A 76 10.37 -8.82 -4.86
CA ARG A 76 9.19 -9.71 -4.91
C ARG A 76 8.90 -10.37 -3.56
N LYS A 77 9.18 -9.67 -2.47
CA LYS A 77 8.92 -10.06 -1.09
C LYS A 77 7.67 -9.35 -0.58
N GLY A 78 6.52 -9.71 -1.11
CA GLY A 78 5.24 -9.15 -0.70
C GLY A 78 4.28 -10.22 -0.21
N ALA A 79 3.15 -9.79 0.31
CA ALA A 79 2.03 -10.67 0.64
C ALA A 79 1.52 -11.38 -0.62
N LYS A 80 1.00 -12.60 -0.47
CA LYS A 80 0.30 -13.28 -1.55
C LYS A 80 -0.97 -12.53 -1.87
N THR A 81 -0.95 -11.78 -2.97
CA THR A 81 -2.01 -10.83 -3.34
C THR A 81 -2.87 -11.39 -4.48
N ALA A 82 -4.18 -11.29 -4.34
CA ALA A 82 -5.14 -11.46 -5.42
C ALA A 82 -5.49 -10.12 -6.06
N LEU A 83 -5.96 -10.13 -7.30
CA LEU A 83 -6.46 -8.97 -8.02
C LEU A 83 -7.92 -9.21 -8.41
N ILE A 84 -8.77 -8.21 -8.17
CA ILE A 84 -10.13 -8.14 -8.73
C ILE A 84 -10.14 -7.03 -9.79
N ALA A 85 -10.60 -7.34 -10.97
CA ALA A 85 -10.69 -6.40 -12.10
C ALA A 85 -12.08 -6.42 -12.72
N THR A 86 -12.39 -5.43 -13.54
CA THR A 86 -13.57 -5.41 -14.41
C THR A 86 -13.61 -6.65 -15.30
N ASP A 87 -14.78 -7.25 -15.46
CA ASP A 87 -14.92 -8.41 -16.34
C ASP A 87 -14.49 -8.07 -17.79
N GLY A 88 -13.79 -9.06 -18.43
CA GLY A 88 -13.09 -8.86 -19.70
C GLY A 88 -11.68 -8.29 -19.59
N PHE A 89 -11.23 -7.79 -18.41
CA PHE A 89 -9.91 -7.15 -18.22
C PHE A 89 -8.95 -7.93 -17.30
N ARG A 90 -9.19 -9.23 -17.14
CA ARG A 90 -8.35 -10.13 -16.34
C ARG A 90 -6.88 -10.11 -16.73
N ASP A 91 -6.60 -10.03 -18.02
CA ASP A 91 -5.26 -10.21 -18.58
C ASP A 91 -4.57 -8.88 -18.94
N VAL A 92 -5.12 -7.74 -18.46
CA VAL A 92 -4.56 -6.41 -18.71
C VAL A 92 -3.09 -6.29 -18.25
N LEU A 93 -2.70 -6.98 -17.17
CA LEU A 93 -1.32 -6.98 -16.69
C LEU A 93 -0.36 -7.66 -17.65
N ASP A 94 -0.81 -8.69 -18.39
CA ASP A 94 0.02 -9.37 -19.38
C ASP A 94 0.04 -8.62 -20.72
N ILE A 95 -1.08 -8.02 -21.09
CA ILE A 95 -1.19 -7.20 -22.31
C ILE A 95 -0.34 -5.95 -22.17
N ALA A 96 -0.47 -5.23 -21.02
CA ALA A 96 0.17 -3.94 -20.76
C ALA A 96 -0.09 -2.96 -21.92
N ASP A 97 0.91 -2.23 -22.36
CA ASP A 97 0.89 -1.32 -23.50
C ASP A 97 1.50 -1.92 -24.77
N GLU A 98 1.82 -3.22 -24.73
CA GLU A 98 2.48 -3.98 -25.81
C GLU A 98 3.89 -3.48 -26.17
N SER A 99 4.45 -2.52 -25.43
CA SER A 99 5.83 -2.08 -25.68
C SER A 99 6.85 -3.17 -25.35
N ARG A 100 7.93 -3.23 -26.12
CA ARG A 100 9.04 -4.15 -25.94
C ARG A 100 10.33 -3.36 -25.90
N PHE A 101 11.30 -3.82 -25.08
CA PHE A 101 12.65 -3.22 -25.05
C PHE A 101 13.39 -3.38 -26.37
N ASP A 102 13.21 -4.52 -27.03
CA ASP A 102 13.66 -4.77 -28.38
C ASP A 102 12.48 -5.32 -29.20
N GLN A 103 12.03 -4.56 -30.19
CA GLN A 103 10.86 -4.90 -30.98
C GLN A 103 11.10 -6.10 -31.91
N TYR A 104 12.36 -6.35 -32.28
CA TYR A 104 12.75 -7.40 -33.21
C TYR A 104 13.27 -8.68 -32.53
N ASP A 105 13.53 -8.64 -31.23
CA ASP A 105 13.89 -9.83 -30.48
C ASP A 105 12.63 -10.62 -30.09
N LEU A 106 12.44 -11.75 -30.76
CA LEU A 106 11.32 -12.65 -30.52
C LEU A 106 11.48 -13.49 -29.24
N MET A 107 12.68 -13.50 -28.65
CA MET A 107 13.01 -14.31 -27.47
C MET A 107 12.98 -13.49 -26.17
N VAL A 108 12.61 -12.19 -26.23
CA VAL A 108 12.48 -11.36 -25.03
C VAL A 108 11.29 -11.82 -24.20
N ASP A 109 11.59 -12.35 -23.03
CA ASP A 109 10.59 -12.68 -22.02
C ASP A 109 10.15 -11.43 -21.24
N LYS A 110 8.84 -11.27 -21.04
CA LYS A 110 8.31 -10.25 -20.11
C LYS A 110 8.65 -10.64 -18.67
N PRO A 111 8.98 -9.68 -17.79
CA PRO A 111 9.13 -9.95 -16.37
C PRO A 111 7.87 -10.62 -15.80
N ALA A 112 8.04 -11.62 -14.95
CA ALA A 112 6.92 -12.29 -14.30
C ALA A 112 6.04 -11.25 -13.57
N GLN A 113 4.72 -11.36 -13.72
CA GLN A 113 3.78 -10.44 -13.11
C GLN A 113 3.77 -10.57 -11.58
N LEU A 114 3.51 -9.46 -10.86
CA LEU A 114 3.42 -9.45 -9.39
C LEU A 114 2.24 -10.31 -8.91
N VAL A 115 1.13 -10.29 -9.66
CA VAL A 115 -0.04 -11.13 -9.37
C VAL A 115 -0.15 -12.18 -10.47
N PRO A 116 0.09 -13.48 -10.17
CA PRO A 116 -0.06 -14.57 -11.13
C PRO A 116 -1.50 -14.65 -11.66
N ARG A 117 -1.67 -15.09 -12.90
CA ARG A 117 -2.99 -15.21 -13.56
C ARG A 117 -4.01 -16.02 -12.75
N ALA A 118 -3.56 -17.03 -12.00
CA ALA A 118 -4.43 -17.84 -11.14
C ALA A 118 -5.05 -17.06 -9.95
N LEU A 119 -4.44 -15.93 -9.58
CA LEU A 119 -4.93 -15.04 -8.50
C LEU A 119 -5.60 -13.78 -9.04
N ARG A 120 -5.91 -13.71 -10.34
CA ARG A 120 -6.67 -12.61 -10.95
C ARG A 120 -8.09 -13.05 -11.18
N PHE A 121 -9.01 -12.32 -10.61
CA PHE A 121 -10.44 -12.54 -10.66
C PHE A 121 -11.11 -11.34 -11.34
N THR A 122 -12.29 -11.55 -11.88
CA THR A 122 -13.09 -10.48 -12.47
C THR A 122 -14.50 -10.50 -11.93
N VAL A 123 -15.13 -9.32 -11.89
CA VAL A 123 -16.54 -9.17 -11.52
C VAL A 123 -17.24 -8.32 -12.57
N PRO A 124 -18.54 -8.61 -12.85
CA PRO A 124 -19.35 -7.78 -13.74
C PRO A 124 -19.57 -6.41 -13.12
N GLU A 125 -18.96 -5.40 -13.72
CA GLU A 125 -19.18 -3.98 -13.45
C GLU A 125 -18.61 -3.16 -14.61
N ARG A 126 -19.08 -1.93 -14.82
CA ARG A 126 -18.49 -1.02 -15.77
C ARG A 126 -18.79 0.43 -15.41
N MET A 127 -17.74 1.24 -15.31
CA MET A 127 -17.86 2.70 -15.24
C MET A 127 -17.49 3.32 -16.58
N ASP A 128 -18.10 4.43 -16.93
CA ASP A 128 -17.65 5.25 -18.05
C ASP A 128 -16.57 6.25 -17.65
N VAL A 129 -16.04 6.98 -18.62
CA VAL A 129 -14.99 7.99 -18.42
C VAL A 129 -15.44 9.17 -17.55
N THR A 130 -16.74 9.39 -17.39
CA THR A 130 -17.30 10.47 -16.57
C THR A 130 -17.57 10.02 -15.12
N GLY A 131 -17.41 8.73 -14.83
CA GLY A 131 -17.72 8.13 -13.54
C GLY A 131 -19.20 7.74 -13.38
N ALA A 132 -19.95 7.66 -14.47
CA ALA A 132 -21.28 7.11 -14.43
C ALA A 132 -21.26 5.59 -14.62
N PRO A 133 -22.05 4.81 -13.86
CA PRO A 133 -22.11 3.37 -14.02
C PRO A 133 -22.86 2.99 -15.31
N LEU A 134 -22.16 2.30 -16.22
CA LEU A 134 -22.76 1.65 -17.40
C LEU A 134 -23.33 0.28 -17.05
N LEU A 135 -22.67 -0.41 -16.12
CA LEU A 135 -23.12 -1.66 -15.54
C LEU A 135 -22.85 -1.59 -14.02
N ALA A 136 -23.91 -1.77 -13.24
CA ALA A 136 -23.80 -1.80 -11.79
C ALA A 136 -22.96 -3.01 -11.34
N LEU A 137 -22.25 -2.86 -10.21
CA LEU A 137 -21.47 -3.93 -9.62
C LEU A 137 -22.39 -5.10 -9.23
N ASP A 138 -22.05 -6.30 -9.69
CA ASP A 138 -22.71 -7.54 -9.27
C ASP A 138 -22.16 -8.01 -7.92
N GLU A 139 -22.87 -7.70 -6.84
CA GLU A 139 -22.46 -8.03 -5.48
C GLU A 139 -22.40 -9.54 -5.23
N ASP A 140 -23.26 -10.33 -5.84
CA ASP A 140 -23.23 -11.80 -5.67
C ASP A 140 -22.00 -12.39 -6.36
N ALA A 141 -21.62 -11.85 -7.52
CA ALA A 141 -20.35 -12.20 -8.16
C ALA A 141 -19.15 -11.80 -7.29
N VAL A 142 -19.20 -10.64 -6.64
CA VAL A 142 -18.15 -10.20 -5.69
C VAL A 142 -18.02 -11.18 -4.52
N ARG A 143 -19.15 -11.58 -3.88
CA ARG A 143 -19.15 -12.57 -2.78
C ARG A 143 -18.58 -13.93 -3.24
N ALA A 144 -18.94 -14.38 -4.44
CA ALA A 144 -18.42 -15.62 -5.00
C ALA A 144 -16.92 -15.53 -5.26
N VAL A 145 -16.43 -14.39 -5.77
CA VAL A 145 -15.00 -14.14 -5.99
C VAL A 145 -14.25 -14.09 -4.65
N ALA A 146 -14.80 -13.44 -3.62
CA ALA A 146 -14.20 -13.38 -2.29
C ALA A 146 -13.96 -14.79 -1.71
N ALA A 147 -14.95 -15.68 -1.79
CA ALA A 147 -14.79 -17.06 -1.35
C ALA A 147 -13.64 -17.79 -2.08
N ARG A 148 -13.49 -17.55 -3.39
CA ARG A 148 -12.38 -18.11 -4.18
C ARG A 148 -11.02 -17.52 -3.80
N ILE A 149 -10.96 -16.23 -3.47
CA ILE A 149 -9.74 -15.57 -3.00
C ILE A 149 -9.30 -16.17 -1.67
N VAL A 150 -10.21 -16.30 -0.70
CA VAL A 150 -9.92 -16.96 0.59
C VAL A 150 -9.41 -18.38 0.37
N ALA A 151 -10.11 -19.18 -0.45
CA ALA A 151 -9.70 -20.54 -0.77
C ALA A 151 -8.33 -20.63 -1.46
N SER A 152 -7.89 -19.58 -2.16
CA SER A 152 -6.58 -19.50 -2.79
C SER A 152 -5.43 -19.29 -1.81
N GLY A 153 -5.74 -18.91 -0.56
CA GLY A 153 -4.75 -18.53 0.46
C GLY A 153 -4.07 -17.19 0.17
N ALA A 154 -4.69 -16.30 -0.62
CA ALA A 154 -4.27 -14.92 -0.72
C ALA A 154 -4.62 -14.18 0.59
N VAL A 155 -3.70 -13.33 1.06
CA VAL A 155 -3.84 -12.56 2.31
C VAL A 155 -3.93 -11.05 2.05
N SER A 156 -3.92 -10.67 0.79
CA SER A 156 -4.07 -9.28 0.34
C SER A 156 -4.88 -9.26 -0.97
N VAL A 157 -5.65 -8.21 -1.19
CA VAL A 157 -6.47 -8.04 -2.39
C VAL A 157 -6.26 -6.65 -2.94
N GLY A 158 -5.89 -6.56 -4.22
CA GLY A 158 -5.94 -5.32 -4.99
C GLY A 158 -7.24 -5.30 -5.79
N VAL A 159 -7.89 -4.14 -5.88
CA VAL A 159 -9.05 -3.92 -6.73
C VAL A 159 -8.71 -2.88 -7.78
N ALA A 160 -8.92 -3.20 -9.05
CA ALA A 160 -8.59 -2.33 -10.17
C ALA A 160 -9.73 -2.34 -11.20
N PHE A 161 -10.70 -1.48 -11.01
CA PHE A 161 -11.81 -1.28 -11.94
C PHE A 161 -11.49 -0.21 -12.96
N LEU A 162 -12.01 -0.38 -14.17
CA LEU A 162 -11.85 0.60 -15.23
C LEU A 162 -12.55 1.92 -14.88
N HIS A 163 -11.84 3.02 -15.12
CA HIS A 163 -12.29 4.37 -14.79
C HIS A 163 -12.57 4.62 -13.29
N ALA A 164 -12.08 3.76 -12.40
CA ALA A 164 -12.24 3.92 -10.95
C ALA A 164 -11.49 5.14 -10.36
N TRP A 165 -10.60 5.77 -11.13
CA TRP A 165 -9.89 7.00 -10.73
C TRP A 165 -10.79 8.22 -10.51
N VAL A 166 -12.03 8.17 -10.97
CA VAL A 166 -13.03 9.24 -10.73
C VAL A 166 -13.52 9.27 -9.28
N VAL A 167 -13.06 8.36 -8.45
CA VAL A 167 -13.67 8.00 -7.18
C VAL A 167 -12.69 8.02 -6.01
N ALA A 168 -13.14 8.38 -4.81
CA ALA A 168 -12.30 8.58 -3.62
C ALA A 168 -11.66 7.28 -3.09
N VAL A 169 -10.48 7.40 -2.47
CA VAL A 169 -9.80 6.31 -1.77
C VAL A 169 -10.49 6.05 -0.44
N VAL A 170 -10.82 4.79 -0.15
CA VAL A 170 -11.28 4.34 1.15
C VAL A 170 -10.17 3.53 1.81
N GLU A 171 -9.72 3.95 2.98
CA GLU A 171 -8.85 3.13 3.83
C GLU A 171 -9.71 2.11 4.59
N VAL A 172 -9.43 0.84 4.37
CA VAL A 172 -10.05 -0.25 5.13
C VAL A 172 -9.07 -0.73 6.19
N GLY A 173 -9.35 -0.39 7.44
CA GLY A 173 -8.68 -0.98 8.60
C GLY A 173 -9.36 -2.30 8.96
N SER A 174 -8.62 -3.40 8.99
CA SER A 174 -9.14 -4.68 9.46
C SER A 174 -8.69 -4.98 10.88
N ASP A 175 -9.61 -4.95 11.83
CA ASP A 175 -9.46 -5.65 13.09
C ASP A 175 -10.17 -7.01 12.96
N ASP A 176 -9.37 -8.07 13.12
CA ASP A 176 -9.79 -9.48 13.32
C ASP A 176 -10.56 -10.24 12.21
N ASP A 177 -9.97 -11.39 11.86
CA ASP A 177 -10.40 -12.47 10.97
C ASP A 177 -10.25 -12.24 9.45
N ASP A 178 -9.45 -13.12 8.81
CA ASP A 178 -9.12 -13.07 7.38
C ASP A 178 -10.35 -13.01 6.44
N ALA A 179 -11.45 -13.65 6.85
CA ALA A 179 -12.71 -13.59 6.13
C ALA A 179 -13.48 -12.29 6.39
N ALA A 180 -13.35 -11.71 7.59
CA ALA A 180 -14.00 -10.46 7.95
C ALA A 180 -13.35 -9.26 7.25
N GLY A 181 -12.03 -9.26 7.05
CA GLY A 181 -11.32 -8.21 6.31
C GLY A 181 -11.74 -8.15 4.84
N VAL A 182 -11.89 -9.30 4.19
CA VAL A 182 -12.42 -9.37 2.82
C VAL A 182 -13.90 -8.98 2.77
N ALA A 183 -14.71 -9.40 3.75
CA ALA A 183 -16.12 -9.03 3.85
C ALA A 183 -16.29 -7.53 4.12
N LEU A 184 -15.42 -6.93 4.92
CA LEU A 184 -15.41 -5.49 5.18
C LEU A 184 -15.00 -4.71 3.91
N LEU A 185 -13.97 -5.16 3.20
CA LEU A 185 -13.59 -4.60 1.90
C LEU A 185 -14.76 -4.64 0.90
N LEU A 186 -15.50 -5.73 0.88
CA LEU A 186 -16.67 -5.88 0.01
C LEU A 186 -17.79 -4.94 0.41
N ARG A 187 -18.03 -4.76 1.71
CA ARG A 187 -19.02 -3.82 2.24
C ARG A 187 -18.64 -2.35 1.95
N GLU A 188 -17.38 -2.02 2.03
CA GLU A 188 -16.85 -0.71 1.65
C GLU A 188 -16.91 -0.49 0.14
N LEU A 189 -16.70 -1.53 -0.67
CA LEU A 189 -16.93 -1.48 -2.12
C LEU A 189 -18.42 -1.25 -2.46
N GLU A 190 -19.34 -1.84 -1.69
CA GLU A 190 -20.79 -1.57 -1.81
C GLU A 190 -21.11 -0.10 -1.52
N VAL A 191 -20.61 0.44 -0.40
CA VAL A 191 -20.77 1.86 -0.04
C VAL A 191 -20.10 2.75 -1.08
N ALA A 192 -18.94 2.35 -1.54
CA ALA A 192 -18.16 3.07 -2.51
C ALA A 192 -18.80 3.14 -3.89
N HIS A 193 -19.50 2.10 -4.33
CA HIS A 193 -20.25 2.10 -5.57
C HIS A 193 -21.34 3.17 -5.58
N HIS A 194 -21.96 3.44 -4.43
CA HIS A 194 -22.92 4.54 -4.26
C HIS A 194 -22.25 5.91 -4.08
N ALA A 195 -20.99 5.94 -3.63
CA ALA A 195 -20.25 7.15 -3.26
C ALA A 195 -19.13 7.55 -4.23
N LYS A 196 -19.00 6.89 -5.40
CA LYS A 196 -17.94 7.13 -6.40
C LYS A 196 -16.52 6.83 -5.91
N VAL A 197 -16.11 5.58 -5.70
CA VAL A 197 -14.84 5.13 -5.06
C VAL A 197 -13.73 4.69 -6.02
N GLY A 198 -12.49 5.00 -5.69
CA GLY A 198 -11.26 4.64 -6.37
C GLY A 198 -10.56 3.38 -5.84
N VAL A 199 -9.40 3.08 -6.40
CA VAL A 199 -8.58 1.90 -6.08
C VAL A 199 -8.09 1.97 -4.64
N GLY A 200 -8.40 0.96 -3.84
CA GLY A 200 -7.82 0.73 -2.53
C GLY A 200 -6.99 -0.56 -2.51
N VAL A 201 -5.86 -0.55 -1.81
CA VAL A 201 -5.12 -1.76 -1.44
C VAL A 201 -5.46 -2.06 0.00
N ALA A 202 -6.23 -3.13 0.23
CA ALA A 202 -6.43 -3.63 1.59
C ALA A 202 -5.20 -4.46 1.98
N GLN A 203 -4.40 -3.94 2.90
CA GLN A 203 -3.37 -4.71 3.60
C GLN A 203 -3.90 -5.13 4.96
N ARG A 204 -3.66 -6.40 5.31
CA ARG A 204 -3.88 -6.88 6.68
C ARG A 204 -3.00 -6.05 7.61
N ALA A 205 -3.61 -5.24 8.46
CA ALA A 205 -2.91 -4.67 9.59
C ALA A 205 -2.57 -5.80 10.56
N VAL A 206 -1.28 -6.03 10.79
CA VAL A 206 -0.83 -6.90 11.89
C VAL A 206 -1.41 -6.30 13.17
N LYS A 207 -2.07 -7.14 13.98
CA LYS A 207 -2.55 -6.75 15.30
C LYS A 207 -1.45 -6.01 16.04
N HIS A 208 -1.65 -4.75 16.29
CA HIS A 208 -0.86 -4.00 17.24
C HIS A 208 -1.68 -3.85 18.53
N ASP A 209 -1.39 -4.72 19.48
CA ASP A 209 -1.87 -4.64 20.87
C ASP A 209 -1.18 -3.50 21.65
N ASP A 210 -0.50 -2.61 20.96
CA ASP A 210 0.34 -1.54 21.53
C ASP A 210 -0.17 -0.12 21.28
N ARG A 211 -1.40 0.09 20.78
CA ARG A 211 -1.93 1.44 20.58
C ARG A 211 -2.11 2.25 21.88
N GLU A 212 -2.20 1.60 23.01
CA GLU A 212 -2.33 2.30 24.30
C GLU A 212 -1.01 2.73 24.95
N ARG A 213 0.15 2.31 24.39
CA ARG A 213 1.46 2.67 24.96
C ARG A 213 2.17 3.85 24.31
N VAL A 214 1.66 4.38 23.22
CA VAL A 214 2.30 5.49 22.48
C VAL A 214 1.68 6.85 22.81
N LEU A 215 0.58 6.88 23.56
CA LEU A 215 -0.13 8.10 23.96
C LEU A 215 -0.27 8.25 25.50
N ALA A 216 0.58 7.57 26.30
CA ALA A 216 0.65 7.77 27.73
C ALA A 216 2.00 8.34 28.13
#